data_66540d16945e5b38554f1170f026f763
#
_entry.id   66540d16945e5b38554f1170f026f763
#
_cell.length_a   1.000
_cell.length_b   1.000
_cell.length_c   1.000
_cell.angle_alpha   90.00
_cell.angle_beta   90.00
_cell.angle_gamma   90.00
#
_symmetry.space_group_name_H-M   'P 1'
#
loop_
_entity.id
_entity.type
_entity.pdbx_description
1 polymer ?
#
loop_
_entity_poly.entity_id
_entity_poly.type
_entity_poly.pdbx_seq_one_letter_code
_entity_poly.pdbx_strand_id
1 'polypeptide(L)' 'MKSIHLQGIGDVPAVPASALEPGMVRQYNYGATASILSVFRVSEKTLSLVEKSTDSGNIHSYRIRAATLVSILH' A
#
# COMPACT_ATOMS: atom_id res chain seq x y z
N MET A 1 5.89 14.08 9.17
CA MET A 1 5.13 13.08 8.38
C MET A 1 5.67 13.04 6.96
N LYS A 2 5.88 11.87 6.42
CA LYS A 2 6.33 11.74 5.03
C LYS A 2 5.14 11.79 4.10
N SER A 3 5.38 12.21 2.87
CA SER A 3 4.36 12.26 1.82
C SER A 3 4.93 11.80 0.51
N ILE A 4 4.04 11.39 -0.39
CA ILE A 4 4.38 11.06 -1.78
C ILE A 4 3.38 11.75 -2.69
N HIS A 5 3.79 11.94 -3.95
CA HIS A 5 2.93 12.54 -4.96
C HIS A 5 2.26 11.44 -5.78
N LEU A 6 0.93 11.43 -5.79
CA LEU A 6 0.14 10.52 -6.62
C LEU A 6 -0.45 11.28 -7.80
N GLN A 7 -0.35 10.71 -8.99
CA GLN A 7 -0.91 11.33 -10.18
C GLN A 7 -2.43 11.40 -10.06
N GLY A 8 -2.98 12.55 -10.40
CA GLY A 8 -4.43 12.79 -10.32
C GLY A 8 -4.93 13.12 -8.93
N ILE A 9 -4.09 13.03 -7.90
CA ILE A 9 -4.48 13.27 -6.50
C ILE A 9 -3.67 14.42 -5.90
N GLY A 10 -2.35 14.42 -6.08
CA GLY A 10 -1.43 15.35 -5.47
C GLY A 10 -0.63 14.72 -4.33
N ASP A 11 -0.12 15.54 -3.44
CA ASP A 11 0.68 15.06 -2.31
C ASP A 11 -0.22 14.46 -1.23
N VAL A 12 0.13 13.29 -0.76
CA VAL A 12 -0.65 12.55 0.24
C VAL A 12 0.28 12.00 1.32
N PRO A 13 -0.23 11.79 2.54
CA PRO A 13 0.56 11.16 3.60
C PRO A 13 1.00 9.76 3.18
N ALA A 14 2.21 9.39 3.59
CA ALA A 14 2.79 8.10 3.24
C ALA A 14 3.51 7.49 4.43
N VAL A 15 3.51 6.16 4.47
CA VAL A 15 4.23 5.39 5.49
C VAL A 15 5.13 4.38 4.77
N PRO A 16 6.22 3.92 5.41
CA PRO A 16 6.99 2.83 4.82
C PRO A 16 6.15 1.55 4.75
N ALA A 17 6.38 0.73 3.73
CA ALA A 17 5.64 -0.50 3.56
C ALA A 17 5.70 -1.40 4.80
N SER A 18 6.81 -1.32 5.56
CA SER A 18 6.95 -2.09 6.81
C SER A 18 5.94 -1.70 7.89
N ALA A 19 5.29 -0.55 7.75
CA ALA A 19 4.25 -0.11 8.70
C ALA A 19 2.85 -0.55 8.31
N LEU A 20 2.68 -1.20 7.16
CA LEU A 20 1.37 -1.67 6.70
C LEU A 20 0.88 -2.83 7.55
N GLU A 21 -0.42 -2.84 7.81
CA GLU A 21 -1.08 -3.89 8.58
C GLU A 21 -2.37 -4.31 7.87
N PRO A 22 -2.83 -5.55 8.08
CA PRO A 22 -4.14 -5.97 7.56
C PRO A 22 -5.24 -5.01 8.03
N GLY A 23 -6.15 -4.70 7.13
CA GLY A 23 -7.24 -3.75 7.40
C GLY A 23 -6.96 -2.33 6.96
N MET A 24 -5.70 -1.97 6.72
CA MET A 24 -5.38 -0.68 6.15
C MET A 24 -5.81 -0.62 4.69
N VAL A 25 -6.13 0.59 4.21
CA VAL A 25 -6.48 0.84 2.82
C VAL A 25 -5.37 1.64 2.17
N ARG A 26 -4.80 1.08 1.11
CA ARG A 26 -3.74 1.73 0.33
C ARG A 26 -4.35 2.50 -0.83
N GLN A 27 -3.79 3.68 -1.11
CA GLN A 27 -4.23 4.53 -2.21
C GLN A 27 -3.20 4.51 -3.34
N TYR A 28 -3.69 4.37 -4.57
CA TYR A 28 -2.88 4.41 -5.79
C TYR A 28 -3.16 5.69 -6.57
N ASN A 29 -2.45 5.86 -7.69
CA ASN A 29 -2.68 6.99 -8.58
C ASN A 29 -4.14 7.04 -9.04
N TYR A 30 -4.64 8.24 -9.29
CA TYR A 30 -6.00 8.49 -9.79
C TYR A 30 -7.11 8.03 -8.84
N GLY A 31 -6.78 7.84 -7.55
CA GLY A 31 -7.79 7.54 -6.55
C GLY A 31 -8.15 6.08 -6.39
N ALA A 32 -7.54 5.18 -7.13
CA ALA A 32 -7.76 3.74 -6.94
C ALA A 32 -7.30 3.34 -5.53
N THR A 33 -8.04 2.42 -4.90
CA THR A 33 -7.72 1.96 -3.55
C THR A 33 -7.77 0.44 -3.45
N ALA A 34 -7.08 -0.09 -2.46
CA ALA A 34 -7.07 -1.53 -2.18
C ALA A 34 -6.92 -1.76 -0.68
N SER A 35 -7.65 -2.75 -0.18
CA SER A 35 -7.53 -3.17 1.23
C SER A 35 -6.36 -4.13 1.39
N ILE A 36 -5.54 -3.91 2.39
CA ILE A 36 -4.44 -4.83 2.73
C ILE A 36 -5.05 -6.03 3.45
N LEU A 37 -4.89 -7.22 2.86
CA LEU A 37 -5.40 -8.46 3.45
C LEU A 37 -4.36 -9.15 4.32
N SER A 38 -3.10 -9.16 3.88
CA SER A 38 -2.02 -9.73 4.66
C SER A 38 -0.69 -9.06 4.34
N VAL A 39 0.20 -9.09 5.33
CA VAL A 39 1.56 -8.58 5.20
C VAL A 39 2.48 -9.67 5.72
N PHE A 40 3.39 -10.12 4.88
CA PHE A 40 4.31 -11.21 5.23
C PHE A 40 5.75 -10.78 4.93
N ARG A 41 6.63 -10.93 5.90
CA ARG A 41 8.04 -10.60 5.70
C ARG A 41 8.75 -11.76 5.01
N VAL A 42 9.22 -11.51 3.80
CA VAL A 42 9.96 -12.49 2.99
C VAL A 42 11.43 -12.50 3.39
N SER A 43 11.99 -11.31 3.61
CA SER A 43 13.37 -11.15 4.03
C SER A 43 13.48 -9.88 4.86
N GLU A 44 14.69 -9.56 5.32
CA GLU A 44 14.92 -8.39 6.16
C GLU A 44 14.42 -7.09 5.50
N LYS A 45 14.53 -7.00 4.16
CA LYS A 45 14.20 -5.77 3.43
C LYS A 45 13.01 -5.90 2.50
N THR A 46 12.37 -7.06 2.42
CA THR A 46 11.31 -7.32 1.45
C THR A 46 10.08 -7.89 2.14
N LEU A 47 8.92 -7.38 1.76
CA LEU A 47 7.61 -7.85 2.22
C LEU A 47 6.82 -8.41 1.06
N SER A 48 5.96 -9.39 1.34
CA SER A 48 4.93 -9.85 0.42
C SER A 48 3.59 -9.33 0.91
N LEU A 49 2.87 -8.65 0.04
CA LEU A 49 1.57 -8.07 0.36
C LEU A 49 0.48 -8.78 -0.43
N VAL A 50 -0.66 -8.97 0.21
CA VAL A 50 -1.88 -9.42 -0.47
C VAL A 50 -2.92 -8.31 -0.30
N GLU A 51 -3.46 -7.85 -1.42
CA GLU A 51 -4.42 -6.75 -1.46
C GLU A 51 -5.67 -7.14 -2.23
N LYS A 52 -6.79 -6.53 -1.85
CA LYS A 52 -8.05 -6.68 -2.57
C LYS A 52 -8.47 -5.30 -3.08
N SER A 53 -8.61 -5.18 -4.41
CA SER A 53 -9.09 -3.94 -5.01
C SER A 53 -10.51 -3.63 -4.51
N THR A 54 -10.73 -2.39 -4.06
CA THR A 54 -12.04 -1.97 -3.58
C THR A 54 -13.06 -1.84 -4.71
N ASP A 55 -12.60 -1.56 -5.93
CA ASP A 55 -13.49 -1.40 -7.09
C ASP A 55 -13.91 -2.74 -7.68
N SER A 56 -12.94 -3.59 -8.01
CA SER A 56 -13.20 -4.83 -8.74
C SER A 56 -13.34 -6.05 -7.83
N GLY A 57 -12.84 -5.97 -6.60
CA GLY A 57 -12.78 -7.11 -5.70
C GLY A 57 -11.68 -8.12 -6.05
N ASN A 58 -10.85 -7.81 -7.05
CA ASN A 58 -9.76 -8.69 -7.43
C ASN A 58 -8.68 -8.71 -6.36
N ILE A 59 -8.11 -9.89 -6.13
CA ILE A 59 -7.05 -10.07 -5.15
C ILE A 59 -5.72 -10.17 -5.88
N HIS A 60 -4.74 -9.40 -5.41
CA HIS A 60 -3.39 -9.37 -5.97
C HIS A 60 -2.38 -9.63 -4.87
N SER A 61 -1.30 -10.32 -5.23
CA SER A 61 -0.15 -10.46 -4.35
C SER A 61 1.10 -9.95 -5.07
N TYR A 62 1.99 -9.31 -4.33
CA TYR A 62 3.22 -8.79 -4.89
C TYR A 62 4.24 -8.54 -3.78
N ARG A 63 5.49 -8.34 -4.18
CA ARG A 63 6.57 -8.02 -3.24
C ARG A 63 6.91 -6.55 -3.32
N ILE A 64 7.28 -5.99 -2.17
CA ILE A 64 7.65 -4.59 -2.06
C ILE A 64 8.79 -4.46 -1.04
N ARG A 65 9.67 -3.50 -1.25
CA ARG A 65 10.73 -3.23 -0.28
C ARG A 65 10.13 -2.59 0.97
N ALA A 66 10.63 -3.00 2.13
CA ALA A 66 10.09 -2.53 3.42
C ALA A 66 10.19 -1.01 3.58
N ALA A 67 11.22 -0.38 3.00
CA ALA A 67 11.43 1.06 3.11
C ALA A 67 10.65 1.88 2.07
N THR A 68 9.99 1.25 1.11
CA THR A 68 9.21 1.95 0.08
C THR A 68 8.05 2.69 0.73
N LEU A 69 7.89 3.98 0.41
CA LEU A 69 6.77 4.77 0.91
C LEU A 69 5.51 4.44 0.12
N VAL A 70 4.43 4.21 0.85
CA VAL A 70 3.12 3.92 0.27
C VAL A 70 2.09 4.86 0.89
N SER A 71 1.13 5.28 0.08
CA SER A 71 0.04 6.12 0.56
C SER A 71 -1.05 5.25 1.17
N ILE A 72 -1.55 5.68 2.31
CA ILE A 72 -2.68 5.02 2.97
C ILE A 72 -3.84 6.00 3.10
N LEU A 73 -5.05 5.47 3.04
CA LEU A 73 -6.28 6.23 3.21
C LEU A 73 -6.77 6.04 4.65
N HIS A 74 -7.07 7.15 5.31
CA HIS A 74 -7.56 7.13 6.70
C HIS A 74 -9.07 7.28 6.75
#